data_1d0ce4754ef93ce9f538ba90d826489c
#
_entry.id   1d0ce4754ef93ce9f538ba90d826489c
#
_cell.length_a   1.000
_cell.length_b   1.000
_cell.length_c   1.000
_cell.angle_alpha   90.00
_cell.angle_beta   90.00
_cell.angle_gamma   90.00
#
_symmetry.space_group_name_H-M   'P 1'
#
loop_
_entity.id
_entity.type
_entity.pdbx_description
1 polymer ?
#
loop_
_entity_poly.entity_id
_entity_poly.type
_entity_poly.pdbx_seq_one_letter_code
_entity_poly.pdbx_strand_id
1 'polypeptide(L)'
;MYISTHQALLDFCQRARKFDAIAVDTEFLRERTFHPRLCLVQIATPAESVAVDPLVIDDLSPLAELMADESVTKVFHACSQDMEVMLHTVGVLPRPIFDTQVAAAFLGERQQISYGALVQTFCGVSLPKTESLTDWSRRPLTDKQIEYAIDDVKYLIVAFTEMMSRLRELGRVDWVLDELRPLADESHYRADRHEAFRKVKRINSCSRHQLGIARELAAWREDRAERRNIPRKWVMSDDTLLALVKRNPVRVEEFRSI
;
A
#
# COMPACT_ATOMS: atom_id res chain seq x y z
N MET A 1 -7.99 -3.90 -20.17
CA MET A 1 -7.74 -2.69 -21.01
C MET A 1 -6.67 -1.85 -20.32
N TYR A 2 -5.76 -1.20 -21.09
CA TYR A 2 -4.73 -0.30 -20.54
C TYR A 2 -5.16 1.16 -20.70
N ILE A 3 -5.12 1.94 -19.62
CA ILE A 3 -5.54 3.34 -19.57
C ILE A 3 -4.32 4.24 -19.35
N SER A 4 -4.04 5.11 -20.32
CA SER A 4 -2.89 6.01 -20.33
C SER A 4 -3.26 7.48 -20.64
N THR A 5 -4.55 7.82 -20.61
CA THR A 5 -5.04 9.18 -20.83
C THR A 5 -6.07 9.56 -19.77
N HIS A 6 -6.10 10.86 -19.42
CA HIS A 6 -7.05 11.40 -18.44
C HIS A 6 -8.52 11.13 -18.85
N GLN A 7 -8.85 11.32 -20.13
CA GLN A 7 -10.24 11.10 -20.60
C GLN A 7 -10.66 9.63 -20.46
N ALA A 8 -9.80 8.68 -20.81
CA ALA A 8 -10.11 7.26 -20.65
C ALA A 8 -10.25 6.87 -19.17
N LEU A 9 -9.46 7.48 -18.27
CA LEU A 9 -9.60 7.31 -16.83
C LEU A 9 -10.93 7.85 -16.32
N LEU A 10 -11.31 9.07 -16.73
CA LEU A 10 -12.58 9.70 -16.36
C LEU A 10 -13.77 8.83 -16.79
N ASP A 11 -13.78 8.39 -18.05
CA ASP A 11 -14.85 7.56 -18.61
C ASP A 11 -14.96 6.21 -17.88
N PHE A 12 -13.81 5.59 -17.54
CA PHE A 12 -13.79 4.36 -16.75
C PHE A 12 -14.33 4.59 -15.33
N CYS A 13 -13.86 5.61 -14.61
CA CYS A 13 -14.32 5.93 -13.26
C CYS A 13 -15.83 6.19 -13.20
N GLN A 14 -16.40 6.86 -14.20
CA GLN A 14 -17.85 7.08 -14.31
C GLN A 14 -18.63 5.76 -14.47
N ARG A 15 -18.07 4.78 -15.19
CA ARG A 15 -18.68 3.45 -15.32
C ARG A 15 -18.52 2.63 -14.04
N ALA A 16 -17.34 2.68 -13.41
CA ALA A 16 -17.03 1.94 -12.19
C ALA A 16 -17.94 2.33 -11.02
N ARG A 17 -18.32 3.61 -10.89
CA ARG A 17 -19.27 4.12 -9.88
C ARG A 17 -20.69 3.55 -9.98
N LYS A 18 -21.01 2.82 -11.04
CA LYS A 18 -22.31 2.16 -11.18
C LYS A 18 -22.40 0.82 -10.43
N PHE A 19 -21.29 0.36 -9.86
CA PHE A 19 -21.18 -0.89 -9.12
C PHE A 19 -20.99 -0.62 -7.62
N ASP A 20 -21.55 -1.47 -6.78
CA ASP A 20 -21.43 -1.37 -5.31
C ASP A 20 -20.00 -1.71 -4.81
N ALA A 21 -19.21 -2.41 -5.63
CA ALA A 21 -17.84 -2.78 -5.31
C ALA A 21 -16.95 -2.85 -6.56
N ILE A 22 -15.68 -2.50 -6.37
CA ILE A 22 -14.60 -2.66 -7.33
C ILE A 22 -13.41 -3.34 -6.66
N ALA A 23 -12.70 -4.21 -7.38
CA ALA A 23 -11.41 -4.72 -6.92
C ALA A 23 -10.30 -3.77 -7.32
N VAL A 24 -9.33 -3.59 -6.43
CA VAL A 24 -8.18 -2.67 -6.64
C VAL A 24 -6.90 -3.36 -6.19
N ASP A 25 -5.83 -3.17 -6.95
CA ASP A 25 -4.47 -3.55 -6.61
C ASP A 25 -3.48 -2.50 -7.11
N THR A 26 -2.25 -2.49 -6.60
CA THR A 26 -1.24 -1.52 -7.01
C THR A 26 0.13 -2.15 -7.21
N GLU A 27 0.84 -1.66 -8.23
CA GLU A 27 2.26 -1.93 -8.39
C GLU A 27 3.09 -0.68 -8.12
N PHE A 28 4.11 -0.80 -7.29
CA PHE A 28 4.90 0.34 -6.84
C PHE A 28 6.36 -0.03 -6.58
N LEU A 29 7.23 0.99 -6.56
CA LEU A 29 8.64 0.88 -6.19
C LEU A 29 8.92 1.57 -4.87
N ARG A 30 9.67 0.91 -3.97
CA ARG A 30 9.98 1.40 -2.62
C ARG A 30 11.49 1.54 -2.34
N GLU A 31 12.35 1.14 -3.26
CA GLU A 31 13.78 0.95 -2.97
C GLU A 31 14.59 2.24 -2.91
N ARG A 32 14.22 3.27 -3.70
CA ARG A 32 15.04 4.47 -3.95
C ARG A 32 14.41 5.77 -3.46
N THR A 33 13.21 5.71 -2.90
CA THR A 33 12.44 6.88 -2.46
C THR A 33 12.01 6.73 -1.00
N PHE A 34 11.65 7.84 -0.37
CA PHE A 34 11.09 7.86 0.99
C PHE A 34 9.65 7.31 0.98
N HIS A 35 8.82 7.87 0.10
CA HIS A 35 7.49 7.33 -0.18
C HIS A 35 7.55 6.35 -1.34
N PRO A 36 6.73 5.30 -1.34
CA PRO A 36 6.62 4.40 -2.48
C PRO A 36 6.16 5.19 -3.72
N ARG A 37 6.73 4.83 -4.88
CA ARG A 37 6.33 5.40 -6.16
C ARG A 37 5.31 4.49 -6.82
N LEU A 38 4.07 4.95 -6.95
CA LEU A 38 3.02 4.25 -7.67
C LEU A 38 3.40 4.11 -9.15
N CYS A 39 3.31 2.91 -9.68
CA CYS A 39 3.68 2.59 -11.07
C CYS A 39 2.50 2.08 -11.90
N LEU A 40 1.53 1.41 -11.28
CA LEU A 40 0.33 0.91 -11.94
C LEU A 40 -0.79 0.80 -10.91
N VAL A 41 -2.04 1.02 -11.35
CA VAL A 41 -3.25 0.73 -10.56
C VAL A 41 -4.13 -0.19 -11.37
N GLN A 42 -4.41 -1.35 -10.83
CA GLN A 42 -5.34 -2.30 -11.42
C GLN A 42 -6.72 -2.12 -10.79
N ILE A 43 -7.75 -2.08 -11.62
CA ILE A 43 -9.13 -1.99 -11.14
C ILE A 43 -10.00 -2.96 -11.92
N ALA A 44 -10.79 -3.75 -11.22
CA ALA A 44 -11.81 -4.59 -11.83
C ALA A 44 -13.21 -4.24 -11.29
N THR A 45 -14.14 -4.17 -12.21
CA THR A 45 -15.58 -4.20 -11.95
C THR A 45 -16.13 -5.57 -12.35
N PRO A 46 -17.38 -5.93 -12.05
CA PRO A 46 -18.00 -7.13 -12.60
C PRO A 46 -18.04 -7.18 -14.13
N ALA A 47 -17.90 -6.04 -14.83
CA ALA A 47 -18.02 -5.94 -16.28
C ALA A 47 -16.67 -5.85 -17.02
N GLU A 48 -15.66 -5.23 -16.41
CA GLU A 48 -14.38 -4.98 -17.08
C GLU A 48 -13.23 -4.88 -16.08
N SER A 49 -12.01 -5.16 -16.54
CA SER A 49 -10.77 -4.97 -15.78
C SER A 49 -9.81 -4.06 -16.54
N VAL A 50 -9.18 -3.15 -15.84
CA VAL A 50 -8.28 -2.15 -16.41
C VAL A 50 -6.98 -2.04 -15.63
N ALA A 51 -5.91 -1.65 -16.33
CA ALA A 51 -4.65 -1.23 -15.75
C ALA A 51 -4.44 0.26 -16.07
N VAL A 52 -4.42 1.10 -15.05
CA VAL A 52 -4.26 2.56 -15.14
C VAL A 52 -2.79 2.90 -14.94
N ASP A 53 -2.23 3.69 -15.85
CA ASP A 53 -0.83 4.13 -15.79
C ASP A 53 -0.69 5.53 -15.16
N PRO A 54 -0.38 5.63 -13.86
CA PRO A 54 -0.22 6.91 -13.17
C PRO A 54 1.09 7.62 -13.54
N LEU A 55 2.00 6.99 -14.29
CA LEU A 55 3.26 7.60 -14.70
C LEU A 55 3.12 8.48 -15.94
N VAL A 56 2.03 8.31 -16.71
CA VAL A 56 1.77 9.07 -17.94
C VAL A 56 0.51 9.92 -17.89
N ILE A 57 -0.33 9.74 -16.86
CA ILE A 57 -1.53 10.54 -16.64
C ILE A 57 -1.19 11.63 -15.63
N ASP A 58 -1.20 12.89 -16.06
CA ASP A 58 -0.82 14.02 -15.21
C ASP A 58 -1.87 14.35 -14.13
N ASP A 59 -3.15 14.10 -14.41
CA ASP A 59 -4.24 14.35 -13.48
C ASP A 59 -4.98 13.05 -13.12
N LEU A 60 -4.79 12.63 -11.87
CA LEU A 60 -5.43 11.45 -11.28
C LEU A 60 -6.69 11.79 -10.46
N SER A 61 -7.23 13.01 -10.58
CA SER A 61 -8.43 13.41 -9.84
C SER A 61 -9.63 12.48 -10.02
N PRO A 62 -9.93 11.91 -11.22
CA PRO A 62 -11.02 10.95 -11.35
C PRO A 62 -10.80 9.66 -10.53
N LEU A 63 -9.53 9.23 -10.41
CA LEU A 63 -9.17 8.08 -9.56
C LEU A 63 -9.34 8.45 -8.08
N ALA A 64 -8.86 9.62 -7.67
CA ALA A 64 -9.01 10.11 -6.30
C ALA A 64 -10.48 10.15 -5.86
N GLU A 65 -11.33 10.69 -6.72
CA GLU A 65 -12.76 10.74 -6.48
C GLU A 65 -13.41 9.36 -6.40
N LEU A 66 -13.00 8.39 -7.26
CA LEU A 66 -13.50 7.02 -7.20
C LEU A 66 -13.04 6.33 -5.90
N MET A 67 -11.79 6.54 -5.47
CA MET A 67 -11.25 5.96 -4.24
C MET A 67 -11.92 6.55 -2.98
N ALA A 68 -12.34 7.81 -3.02
CA ALA A 68 -13.05 8.49 -1.93
C ALA A 68 -14.57 8.26 -1.91
N ASP A 69 -15.14 7.69 -2.97
CA ASP A 69 -16.60 7.50 -3.10
C ASP A 69 -17.10 6.44 -2.12
N GLU A 70 -17.83 6.86 -1.09
CA GLU A 70 -18.33 5.98 -0.03
C GLU A 70 -19.45 5.02 -0.48
N SER A 71 -20.03 5.23 -1.66
CA SER A 71 -21.02 4.34 -2.24
C SER A 71 -20.44 3.08 -2.90
N VAL A 72 -19.10 3.10 -3.17
CA VAL A 72 -18.40 2.02 -3.87
C VAL A 72 -17.37 1.38 -2.94
N THR A 73 -17.53 0.12 -2.59
CA THR A 73 -16.55 -0.63 -1.78
C THR A 73 -15.28 -0.94 -2.60
N LYS A 74 -14.10 -0.58 -2.08
CA LYS A 74 -12.80 -0.94 -2.67
C LYS A 74 -12.31 -2.23 -2.06
N VAL A 75 -12.26 -3.26 -2.86
CA VAL A 75 -11.85 -4.62 -2.47
C VAL A 75 -10.39 -4.79 -2.79
N PHE A 76 -9.60 -5.14 -1.77
CA PHE A 76 -8.16 -5.39 -1.86
C PHE A 76 -7.81 -6.79 -1.34
N HIS A 77 -6.55 -7.16 -1.52
CA HIS A 77 -5.94 -8.32 -0.88
C HIS A 77 -4.63 -7.93 -0.20
N ALA A 78 -4.59 -7.94 1.15
CA ALA A 78 -3.44 -7.50 1.96
C ALA A 78 -3.07 -6.00 1.77
N CYS A 79 -4.07 -5.12 1.81
CA CYS A 79 -4.06 -3.75 1.31
C CYS A 79 -3.16 -2.74 2.05
N SER A 80 -2.51 -3.08 3.14
CA SER A 80 -1.81 -2.10 3.99
C SER A 80 -0.78 -1.24 3.24
N GLN A 81 -0.09 -1.80 2.24
CA GLN A 81 0.87 -1.07 1.43
C GLN A 81 0.18 -0.22 0.35
N ASP A 82 -0.89 -0.73 -0.24
CA ASP A 82 -1.69 -0.03 -1.27
C ASP A 82 -2.32 1.23 -0.69
N MET A 83 -2.84 1.15 0.54
CA MET A 83 -3.40 2.29 1.26
C MET A 83 -2.35 3.40 1.45
N GLU A 84 -1.12 3.05 1.85
CA GLU A 84 -0.01 4.00 1.97
C GLU A 84 0.33 4.65 0.63
N VAL A 85 0.43 3.84 -0.43
CA VAL A 85 0.76 4.31 -1.79
C VAL A 85 -0.32 5.24 -2.33
N MET A 86 -1.59 4.87 -2.18
CA MET A 86 -2.73 5.68 -2.61
C MET A 86 -2.77 7.02 -1.88
N LEU A 87 -2.60 7.03 -0.55
CA LEU A 87 -2.59 8.25 0.22
C LEU A 87 -1.49 9.21 -0.23
N HIS A 88 -0.28 8.70 -0.47
CA HIS A 88 0.87 9.54 -0.84
C HIS A 88 0.88 9.98 -2.30
N THR A 89 0.33 9.18 -3.22
CA THR A 89 0.38 9.48 -4.66
C THR A 89 -0.91 10.09 -5.17
N VAL A 90 -2.06 9.53 -4.77
CA VAL A 90 -3.38 9.96 -5.23
C VAL A 90 -3.98 11.01 -4.28
N GLY A 91 -3.45 11.10 -3.05
CA GLY A 91 -3.85 12.10 -2.05
C GLY A 91 -5.10 11.72 -1.25
N VAL A 92 -5.61 10.50 -1.41
CA VAL A 92 -6.79 10.00 -0.69
C VAL A 92 -6.55 8.60 -0.15
N LEU A 93 -7.13 8.31 1.01
CA LEU A 93 -7.21 6.96 1.55
C LEU A 93 -8.50 6.32 1.00
N PRO A 94 -8.42 5.18 0.26
CA PRO A 94 -9.60 4.50 -0.25
C PRO A 94 -10.59 4.15 0.86
N ARG A 95 -11.88 4.40 0.63
CA ARG A 95 -12.98 4.07 1.57
C ARG A 95 -14.34 4.02 0.88
N PRO A 96 -15.28 3.14 1.34
CA PRO A 96 -15.01 2.05 2.28
C PRO A 96 -14.11 0.98 1.65
N ILE A 97 -13.39 0.22 2.49
CA ILE A 97 -12.49 -0.85 2.06
C ILE A 97 -13.00 -2.22 2.52
N PHE A 98 -12.62 -3.24 1.76
CA PHE A 98 -12.74 -4.63 2.15
C PHE A 98 -11.44 -5.36 1.79
N ASP A 99 -10.76 -5.92 2.80
CA ASP A 99 -9.55 -6.72 2.61
C ASP A 99 -9.87 -8.20 2.66
N THR A 100 -9.71 -8.88 1.53
CA THR A 100 -10.03 -10.30 1.40
C THR A 100 -9.09 -11.20 2.19
N GLN A 101 -7.84 -10.78 2.47
CA GLN A 101 -6.92 -11.55 3.31
C GLN A 101 -7.39 -11.54 4.78
N VAL A 102 -7.82 -10.40 5.28
CA VAL A 102 -8.41 -10.27 6.61
C VAL A 102 -9.72 -11.06 6.70
N ALA A 103 -10.62 -10.85 5.74
CA ALA A 103 -11.92 -11.51 5.70
C ALA A 103 -11.83 -13.04 5.63
N ALA A 104 -10.85 -13.59 4.92
CA ALA A 104 -10.63 -15.02 4.80
C ALA A 104 -10.40 -15.70 6.17
N ALA A 105 -9.73 -15.03 7.11
CA ALA A 105 -9.53 -15.56 8.46
C ALA A 105 -10.86 -15.76 9.21
N PHE A 106 -11.85 -14.90 8.98
CA PHE A 106 -13.18 -15.03 9.55
C PHE A 106 -14.03 -16.13 8.88
N LEU A 107 -13.60 -16.64 7.75
CA LEU A 107 -14.19 -17.79 7.06
C LEU A 107 -13.47 -19.12 7.37
N GLY A 108 -12.46 -19.10 8.26
CA GLY A 108 -11.71 -20.29 8.68
C GLY A 108 -10.47 -20.59 7.85
N GLU A 109 -10.10 -19.70 6.95
CA GLU A 109 -8.85 -19.81 6.19
C GLU A 109 -7.64 -19.38 7.03
N ARG A 110 -6.42 -19.64 6.52
CA ARG A 110 -5.18 -19.24 7.18
C ARG A 110 -5.06 -17.73 7.28
N GLN A 111 -4.58 -17.22 8.40
CA GLN A 111 -4.07 -15.86 8.46
C GLN A 111 -3.00 -15.66 7.38
N GLN A 112 -3.03 -14.52 6.69
CA GLN A 112 -2.12 -14.20 5.59
C GLN A 112 -2.19 -15.23 4.42
N ILE A 113 -3.39 -15.69 4.09
CA ILE A 113 -3.61 -16.47 2.86
C ILE A 113 -3.06 -15.71 1.66
N SER A 114 -2.32 -16.37 0.76
CA SER A 114 -1.84 -15.74 -0.47
C SER A 114 -2.98 -15.55 -1.47
N TYR A 115 -2.84 -14.58 -2.37
CA TYR A 115 -3.83 -14.32 -3.42
C TYR A 115 -4.16 -15.56 -4.26
N GLY A 116 -3.13 -16.30 -4.71
CA GLY A 116 -3.34 -17.54 -5.47
C GLY A 116 -4.13 -18.60 -4.70
N ALA A 117 -3.90 -18.74 -3.39
CA ALA A 117 -4.66 -19.66 -2.53
C ALA A 117 -6.10 -19.16 -2.32
N LEU A 118 -6.29 -17.85 -2.15
CA LEU A 118 -7.62 -17.22 -2.06
C LEU A 118 -8.45 -17.51 -3.32
N VAL A 119 -7.87 -17.26 -4.50
CA VAL A 119 -8.52 -17.50 -5.80
C VAL A 119 -8.86 -18.98 -5.98
N GLN A 120 -7.95 -19.87 -5.61
CA GLN A 120 -8.22 -21.32 -5.64
C GLN A 120 -9.39 -21.71 -4.73
N THR A 121 -9.44 -21.16 -3.51
CA THR A 121 -10.48 -21.50 -2.51
C THR A 121 -11.85 -20.94 -2.88
N PHE A 122 -11.92 -19.69 -3.34
CA PHE A 122 -13.20 -19.00 -3.54
C PHE A 122 -13.66 -18.93 -5.00
N CYS A 123 -12.75 -19.10 -5.96
CA CYS A 123 -13.07 -19.06 -7.39
C CYS A 123 -12.85 -20.41 -8.08
N GLY A 124 -12.19 -21.40 -7.46
CA GLY A 124 -11.87 -22.69 -8.06
C GLY A 124 -10.83 -22.62 -9.18
N VAL A 125 -10.10 -21.49 -9.30
CA VAL A 125 -9.14 -21.23 -10.37
C VAL A 125 -7.71 -21.32 -9.82
N SER A 126 -6.84 -22.03 -10.52
CA SER A 126 -5.41 -22.10 -10.19
C SER A 126 -4.65 -21.08 -11.04
N LEU A 127 -4.10 -20.05 -10.39
CA LEU A 127 -3.28 -19.06 -11.08
C LEU A 127 -1.89 -19.64 -11.40
N PRO A 128 -1.30 -19.33 -12.56
CA PRO A 128 0.07 -19.71 -12.87
C PRO A 128 1.03 -19.04 -11.88
N LYS A 129 2.09 -19.74 -11.49
CA LYS A 129 3.20 -19.12 -10.74
C LYS A 129 3.95 -18.19 -11.71
N THR A 130 3.70 -16.90 -11.59
CA THR A 130 4.38 -15.88 -12.38
C THR A 130 5.54 -15.29 -11.59
N GLU A 131 6.57 -14.82 -12.31
CA GLU A 131 7.70 -14.12 -11.69
C GLU A 131 7.25 -12.74 -11.19
N SER A 132 7.20 -12.59 -9.87
CA SER A 132 6.75 -11.35 -9.20
C SER A 132 7.79 -10.22 -9.22
N LEU A 133 9.00 -10.44 -9.77
CA LEU A 133 10.10 -9.46 -9.78
C LEU A 133 10.20 -8.76 -11.14
N THR A 134 9.36 -7.76 -11.33
CA THR A 134 9.36 -6.92 -12.53
C THR A 134 9.59 -5.46 -12.14
N ASP A 135 10.36 -4.71 -12.95
CA ASP A 135 10.51 -3.27 -12.80
C ASP A 135 9.28 -2.56 -13.42
N TRP A 136 8.28 -2.32 -12.59
CA TRP A 136 7.03 -1.67 -12.96
C TRP A 136 7.17 -0.19 -13.38
N SER A 137 8.34 0.42 -13.19
CA SER A 137 8.59 1.80 -13.64
C SER A 137 8.97 1.91 -15.11
N ARG A 138 9.33 0.81 -15.75
CA ARG A 138 9.71 0.80 -17.17
C ARG A 138 8.50 0.95 -18.07
N ARG A 139 8.72 1.65 -19.20
CA ARG A 139 7.73 1.81 -20.26
C ARG A 139 8.36 1.52 -21.63
N PRO A 140 7.58 0.93 -22.56
CA PRO A 140 6.22 0.41 -22.41
C PRO A 140 6.17 -0.85 -21.52
N LEU A 141 5.03 -1.10 -20.88
CA LEU A 141 4.77 -2.41 -20.25
C LEU A 141 4.59 -3.47 -21.33
N THR A 142 5.04 -4.67 -21.05
CA THR A 142 4.80 -5.83 -21.94
C THR A 142 3.38 -6.35 -21.78
N ASP A 143 2.86 -7.04 -22.80
CA ASP A 143 1.54 -7.67 -22.72
C ASP A 143 1.43 -8.65 -21.56
N LYS A 144 2.49 -9.39 -21.24
CA LYS A 144 2.55 -10.31 -20.09
C LYS A 144 2.43 -9.58 -18.75
N GLN A 145 3.06 -8.39 -18.62
CA GLN A 145 2.92 -7.59 -17.40
C GLN A 145 1.49 -7.08 -17.24
N ILE A 146 0.87 -6.62 -18.33
CA ILE A 146 -0.51 -6.14 -18.29
C ILE A 146 -1.46 -7.31 -17.99
N GLU A 147 -1.26 -8.49 -18.57
CA GLU A 147 -2.05 -9.69 -18.31
C GLU A 147 -1.94 -10.09 -16.83
N TYR A 148 -0.72 -10.18 -16.30
CA TYR A 148 -0.46 -10.44 -14.89
C TYR A 148 -1.20 -9.45 -13.98
N ALA A 149 -1.01 -8.15 -14.21
CA ALA A 149 -1.64 -7.10 -13.44
C ALA A 149 -3.20 -7.16 -13.46
N ILE A 150 -3.77 -7.54 -14.59
CA ILE A 150 -5.22 -7.73 -14.71
C ILE A 150 -5.69 -8.96 -13.94
N ASP A 151 -4.91 -10.04 -13.90
CA ASP A 151 -5.27 -11.25 -13.17
C ASP A 151 -5.28 -11.04 -11.65
N ASP A 152 -4.50 -10.10 -11.12
CA ASP A 152 -4.48 -9.76 -9.68
C ASP A 152 -5.80 -9.12 -9.20
N VAL A 153 -6.60 -8.53 -10.08
CA VAL A 153 -7.90 -7.94 -9.71
C VAL A 153 -9.12 -8.67 -10.29
N LYS A 154 -8.95 -9.36 -11.41
CA LYS A 154 -10.05 -10.02 -12.13
C LYS A 154 -10.81 -11.04 -11.27
N TYR A 155 -10.07 -11.84 -10.51
CA TYR A 155 -10.68 -12.85 -9.65
C TYR A 155 -11.04 -12.30 -8.26
N LEU A 156 -10.47 -11.17 -7.88
CA LEU A 156 -10.68 -10.57 -6.57
C LEU A 156 -12.13 -10.13 -6.36
N ILE A 157 -12.77 -9.55 -7.40
CA ILE A 157 -14.19 -9.17 -7.33
C ILE A 157 -15.13 -10.39 -7.23
N VAL A 158 -14.76 -11.51 -7.87
CA VAL A 158 -15.51 -12.77 -7.78
C VAL A 158 -15.37 -13.38 -6.38
N ALA A 159 -14.12 -13.44 -5.87
CA ALA A 159 -13.86 -13.92 -4.51
C ALA A 159 -14.61 -13.10 -3.46
N PHE A 160 -14.61 -11.76 -3.58
CA PHE A 160 -15.37 -10.87 -2.71
C PHE A 160 -16.86 -11.22 -2.65
N THR A 161 -17.48 -11.44 -3.81
CA THR A 161 -18.92 -11.77 -3.87
C THR A 161 -19.22 -13.06 -3.12
N GLU A 162 -18.42 -14.10 -3.31
CA GLU A 162 -18.55 -15.39 -2.63
C GLU A 162 -18.28 -15.26 -1.13
N MET A 163 -17.24 -14.54 -0.74
CA MET A 163 -16.89 -14.31 0.66
C MET A 163 -18.00 -13.54 1.39
N MET A 164 -18.54 -12.49 0.77
CA MET A 164 -19.65 -11.72 1.34
C MET A 164 -20.92 -12.56 1.55
N SER A 165 -21.21 -13.50 0.62
CA SER A 165 -22.32 -14.45 0.80
C SER A 165 -22.11 -15.29 2.06
N ARG A 166 -20.94 -15.94 2.18
CA ARG A 166 -20.61 -16.80 3.34
C ARG A 166 -20.55 -16.02 4.66
N LEU A 167 -19.99 -14.80 4.65
CA LEU A 167 -19.95 -13.95 5.84
C LEU A 167 -21.33 -13.54 6.33
N ARG A 168 -22.27 -13.25 5.41
CA ARG A 168 -23.68 -12.96 5.75
C ARG A 168 -24.36 -14.18 6.35
N GLU A 169 -24.19 -15.36 5.75
CA GLU A 169 -24.74 -16.62 6.27
C GLU A 169 -24.24 -16.94 7.69
N LEU A 170 -22.99 -16.61 7.99
CA LEU A 170 -22.36 -16.81 9.29
C LEU A 170 -22.60 -15.67 10.29
N GLY A 171 -23.22 -14.55 9.86
CA GLY A 171 -23.40 -13.35 10.67
C GLY A 171 -22.09 -12.68 11.09
N ARG A 172 -21.03 -12.76 10.27
CA ARG A 172 -19.68 -12.28 10.60
C ARG A 172 -19.24 -11.02 9.84
N VAL A 173 -20.11 -10.40 9.06
CA VAL A 173 -19.78 -9.20 8.28
C VAL A 173 -19.28 -8.09 9.18
N ASP A 174 -20.00 -7.79 10.28
CA ASP A 174 -19.62 -6.70 11.19
C ASP A 174 -18.26 -6.95 11.85
N TRP A 175 -17.92 -8.20 12.15
CA TRP A 175 -16.60 -8.55 12.72
C TRP A 175 -15.46 -8.23 11.75
N VAL A 176 -15.65 -8.51 10.45
CA VAL A 176 -14.68 -8.15 9.42
C VAL A 176 -14.56 -6.63 9.30
N LEU A 177 -15.68 -5.90 9.25
CA LEU A 177 -15.68 -4.44 9.14
C LEU A 177 -15.00 -3.78 10.35
N ASP A 178 -15.22 -4.31 11.56
CA ASP A 178 -14.54 -3.82 12.76
C ASP A 178 -13.01 -4.02 12.71
N GLU A 179 -12.56 -5.18 12.21
CA GLU A 179 -11.14 -5.48 12.04
C GLU A 179 -10.48 -4.60 10.96
N LEU A 180 -11.25 -4.16 9.95
CA LEU A 180 -10.76 -3.30 8.88
C LEU A 180 -10.68 -1.81 9.26
N ARG A 181 -11.36 -1.36 10.32
CA ARG A 181 -11.37 0.06 10.74
C ARG A 181 -9.97 0.68 10.88
N PRO A 182 -8.98 0.00 11.50
CA PRO A 182 -7.64 0.56 11.62
C PRO A 182 -6.97 0.82 10.26
N LEU A 183 -7.26 -0.01 9.24
CA LEU A 183 -6.69 0.17 7.90
C LEU A 183 -7.29 1.39 7.17
N ALA A 184 -8.47 1.85 7.57
CA ALA A 184 -9.10 3.06 7.05
C ALA A 184 -8.71 4.33 7.83
N ASP A 185 -7.85 4.22 8.86
CA ASP A 185 -7.37 5.35 9.65
C ASP A 185 -6.09 5.92 9.05
N GLU A 186 -6.17 7.15 8.57
CA GLU A 186 -5.05 7.87 7.95
C GLU A 186 -3.85 8.02 8.88
N SER A 187 -4.07 8.07 10.20
CA SER A 187 -3.00 8.17 11.19
C SER A 187 -2.03 6.99 11.15
N HIS A 188 -2.47 5.81 10.69
CA HIS A 188 -1.63 4.63 10.48
C HIS A 188 -0.56 4.83 9.40
N TYR A 189 -0.84 5.68 8.42
CA TYR A 189 0.02 5.92 7.25
C TYR A 189 0.81 7.23 7.35
N ARG A 190 0.46 8.09 8.32
CA ARG A 190 1.21 9.30 8.67
C ARG A 190 2.15 8.97 9.83
N ALA A 191 3.41 8.69 9.53
CA ALA A 191 4.39 8.39 10.57
C ALA A 191 4.60 9.61 11.48
N ASP A 192 4.37 9.46 12.79
CA ASP A 192 4.87 10.41 13.77
C ASP A 192 6.41 10.35 13.74
N ARG A 193 7.03 11.44 13.29
CA ARG A 193 8.49 11.55 13.17
C ARG A 193 9.18 11.37 14.52
N HIS A 194 8.54 11.79 15.61
CA HIS A 194 9.09 11.65 16.97
C HIS A 194 9.00 10.22 17.50
N GLU A 195 8.20 9.34 16.89
CA GLU A 195 8.17 7.91 17.18
C GLU A 195 9.12 7.08 16.27
N ALA A 196 9.74 7.71 15.26
CA ALA A 196 10.65 7.04 14.32
C ALA A 196 11.87 6.39 15.00
N PHE A 197 12.32 6.93 16.14
CA PHE A 197 13.43 6.37 16.90
C PHE A 197 13.17 4.94 17.38
N ARG A 198 11.91 4.56 17.62
CA ARG A 198 11.54 3.20 18.05
C ARG A 198 11.86 2.13 17.00
N LYS A 199 11.93 2.54 15.72
CA LYS A 199 12.25 1.65 14.58
C LYS A 199 13.77 1.53 14.33
N VAL A 200 14.60 2.26 15.08
CA VAL A 200 16.06 2.20 14.95
C VAL A 200 16.58 0.87 15.50
N LYS A 201 17.34 0.12 14.72
CA LYS A 201 17.91 -1.16 15.16
C LYS A 201 18.72 -0.97 16.45
N ARG A 202 18.53 -1.88 17.41
CA ARG A 202 19.25 -1.87 18.71
C ARG A 202 18.99 -0.63 19.59
N ILE A 203 17.92 0.12 19.35
CA ILE A 203 17.56 1.29 20.18
C ILE A 203 17.41 0.95 21.67
N ASN A 204 16.97 -0.28 21.99
CA ASN A 204 16.81 -0.77 23.35
C ASN A 204 18.13 -0.83 24.16
N SER A 205 19.30 -0.68 23.50
CA SER A 205 20.61 -0.58 24.16
C SER A 205 20.91 0.83 24.70
N CYS A 206 20.04 1.80 24.47
CA CYS A 206 20.21 3.19 24.85
C CYS A 206 19.65 3.46 26.25
N SER A 207 20.37 4.30 27.03
CA SER A 207 19.85 4.84 28.28
C SER A 207 18.68 5.80 28.05
N ARG A 208 17.93 6.13 29.10
CA ARG A 208 16.79 7.06 29.02
C ARG A 208 17.19 8.44 28.42
N HIS A 209 18.34 8.97 28.84
CA HIS A 209 18.87 10.22 28.25
C HIS A 209 19.21 10.06 26.77
N GLN A 210 19.86 8.95 26.39
CA GLN A 210 20.19 8.65 24.98
C GLN A 210 18.94 8.46 24.12
N LEU A 211 17.83 7.92 24.66
CA LEU A 211 16.56 7.84 23.94
C LEU A 211 16.00 9.21 23.58
N GLY A 212 16.17 10.22 24.45
CA GLY A 212 15.81 11.60 24.13
C GLY A 212 16.59 12.16 22.94
N ILE A 213 17.91 11.94 22.90
CA ILE A 213 18.76 12.35 21.76
C ILE A 213 18.37 11.57 20.49
N ALA A 214 18.14 10.26 20.62
CA ALA A 214 17.75 9.41 19.50
C ALA A 214 16.42 9.85 18.87
N ARG A 215 15.46 10.29 19.70
CA ARG A 215 14.17 10.80 19.24
C ARG A 215 14.33 12.01 18.33
N GLU A 216 15.09 13.02 18.76
CA GLU A 216 15.29 14.23 17.98
C GLU A 216 16.13 13.96 16.70
N LEU A 217 17.16 13.12 16.81
CA LEU A 217 18.02 12.79 15.67
C LEU A 217 17.28 11.92 14.63
N ALA A 218 16.45 10.99 15.09
CA ALA A 218 15.60 10.20 14.19
C ALA A 218 14.55 11.06 13.50
N ALA A 219 13.89 11.97 14.24
CA ALA A 219 12.93 12.91 13.65
C ALA A 219 13.57 13.80 12.58
N TRP A 220 14.77 14.33 12.84
CA TRP A 220 15.54 15.08 11.86
C TRP A 220 15.89 14.23 10.63
N ARG A 221 16.29 12.96 10.81
CA ARG A 221 16.60 12.03 9.72
C ARG A 221 15.37 11.76 8.85
N GLU A 222 14.20 11.54 9.45
CA GLU A 222 12.93 11.35 8.72
C GLU A 222 12.61 12.60 7.89
N ASP A 223 12.62 13.79 8.50
CA ASP A 223 12.35 15.05 7.84
C ASP A 223 13.31 15.26 6.63
N ARG A 224 14.59 14.97 6.82
CA ARG A 224 15.60 15.12 5.76
C ARG A 224 15.41 14.12 4.63
N ALA A 225 15.04 12.88 4.95
CA ALA A 225 14.77 11.81 3.99
C ALA A 225 13.53 12.14 3.14
N GLU A 226 12.47 12.58 3.80
CA GLU A 226 11.20 12.95 3.14
C GLU A 226 11.37 14.15 2.21
N ARG A 227 11.97 15.26 2.69
CA ARG A 227 12.21 16.47 1.85
C ARG A 227 13.05 16.18 0.60
N ARG A 228 13.96 15.19 0.67
CA ARG A 228 14.78 14.77 -0.46
C ARG A 228 14.17 13.63 -1.25
N ASN A 229 13.09 13.07 -0.77
CA ASN A 229 12.45 11.85 -1.27
C ASN A 229 13.47 10.71 -1.49
N ILE A 230 14.31 10.45 -0.48
CA ILE A 230 15.32 9.37 -0.49
C ILE A 230 15.16 8.45 0.71
N PRO A 231 15.63 7.19 0.63
CA PRO A 231 15.58 6.29 1.78
C PRO A 231 16.31 6.87 3.00
N ARG A 232 15.72 6.73 4.19
CA ARG A 232 16.29 7.24 5.45
C ARG A 232 17.73 6.77 5.71
N LYS A 233 18.07 5.55 5.27
CA LYS A 233 19.43 4.98 5.36
C LYS A 233 20.46 5.72 4.51
N TRP A 234 20.02 6.44 3.46
CA TRP A 234 20.92 7.26 2.63
C TRP A 234 21.20 8.63 3.26
N VAL A 235 20.34 9.09 4.18
CA VAL A 235 20.63 10.26 5.01
C VAL A 235 21.60 9.86 6.13
N MET A 236 21.28 8.77 6.86
CA MET A 236 22.09 8.27 7.97
C MET A 236 21.69 6.82 8.28
N SER A 237 22.66 5.93 8.43
CA SER A 237 22.43 4.55 8.86
C SER A 237 22.00 4.49 10.34
N ASP A 238 21.35 3.41 10.76
CA ASP A 238 21.01 3.20 12.16
C ASP A 238 22.26 3.09 13.04
N ASP A 239 23.33 2.51 12.52
CA ASP A 239 24.60 2.39 13.24
C ASP A 239 25.25 3.74 13.48
N THR A 240 25.27 4.62 12.47
CA THR A 240 25.75 6.00 12.60
C THR A 240 24.89 6.79 13.58
N LEU A 241 23.56 6.65 13.49
CA LEU A 241 22.64 7.31 14.42
C LEU A 241 22.94 6.90 15.86
N LEU A 242 23.06 5.60 16.13
CA LEU A 242 23.39 5.09 17.46
C LEU A 242 24.78 5.53 17.95
N ALA A 243 25.78 5.60 17.05
CA ALA A 243 27.10 6.09 17.39
C ALA A 243 27.05 7.56 17.83
N LEU A 244 26.32 8.41 17.11
CA LEU A 244 26.08 9.81 17.49
C LEU A 244 25.35 9.92 18.83
N VAL A 245 24.31 9.16 19.04
CA VAL A 245 23.53 9.13 20.29
C VAL A 245 24.42 8.74 21.48
N LYS A 246 25.27 7.74 21.34
CA LYS A 246 26.14 7.25 22.42
C LYS A 246 27.29 8.20 22.73
N ARG A 247 27.89 8.82 21.70
CA ARG A 247 29.02 9.74 21.86
C ARG A 247 28.59 11.16 22.22
N ASN A 248 27.38 11.55 21.81
CA ASN A 248 26.81 12.88 22.03
C ASN A 248 27.80 14.03 21.72
N PRO A 249 28.33 14.11 20.47
CA PRO A 249 29.32 15.09 20.12
C PRO A 249 28.77 16.50 20.25
N VAL A 250 29.54 17.40 20.88
CA VAL A 250 29.20 18.83 21.12
C VAL A 250 30.03 19.75 20.21
N ARG A 251 31.11 19.24 19.60
CA ARG A 251 32.01 19.99 18.71
C ARG A 251 32.09 19.30 17.35
N VAL A 252 32.27 20.10 16.29
CA VAL A 252 32.33 19.59 14.91
C VAL A 252 33.48 18.58 14.69
N GLU A 253 34.62 18.80 15.40
CA GLU A 253 35.78 17.93 15.30
C GLU A 253 35.50 16.49 15.78
N GLU A 254 34.59 16.35 16.75
CA GLU A 254 34.23 15.06 17.34
C GLU A 254 33.46 14.16 16.38
N PHE A 255 32.83 14.73 15.33
CA PHE A 255 32.15 13.97 14.28
C PHE A 255 33.10 13.20 13.36
N ARG A 256 34.38 13.63 13.25
CA ARG A 256 35.38 12.97 12.38
C ARG A 256 35.69 11.54 12.80
N SER A 257 35.33 11.15 14.00
CA SER A 257 35.60 9.83 14.58
C SER A 257 34.37 8.92 14.62
N ILE A 258 33.26 9.35 14.02
CA ILE A 258 32.01 8.63 13.88
C ILE A 258 31.79 8.26 12.43
#